data_38dff82bb222f4878b0600e2afc9ba58
#
_entry.id   38dff82bb222f4878b0600e2afc9ba58
#
_cell.length_a   1.000
_cell.length_b   1.000
_cell.length_c   1.000
_cell.angle_alpha   90.00
_cell.angle_beta   90.00
_cell.angle_gamma   90.00
#
_symmetry.space_group_name_H-M   'P 1'
#
loop_
_entity.id
_entity.type
_entity.pdbx_description
1 polymer ?
#
loop_
_entity_poly.entity_id
_entity_poly.type
_entity_poly.pdbx_seq_one_letter_code
_entity_poly.pdbx_strand_id
1 'polypeptide(L)'
;MTGSAADADGLRAYPTADGSFSLESERFGEAFHNSAGALNEARAKFSRPAELNRFCSADRLRILDVCVGLGYNTAVILEDLPEPAPAVQWWGLELDRRPLDLALEQPTFRDLWRADVLVRLEGIQANDGWSDPPHVGYQLWGDARTALARIPDQQRFDLILQDAFSPQRCPELWTEEFLAGLSARLAPGGRLLTYSRSAAVRASLQRAGLQLYSLLPAPGERVGWSSGTMAVQPGGSCTAEGPGWRPLSPMEMEHLFTRAAVPFRDPDGEASSSEILSRRRL
;
A
#
# COMPACT_ATOMS: atom_id res chain seq x y z
N MET A 1 34.83 -8.38 4.44
CA MET A 1 34.24 -7.03 4.51
C MET A 1 34.05 -6.54 3.07
N THR A 2 32.95 -6.93 2.46
CA THR A 2 32.53 -6.44 1.14
C THR A 2 31.60 -5.26 1.40
N GLY A 3 32.11 -4.04 1.23
CA GLY A 3 31.28 -2.84 1.26
C GLY A 3 30.23 -2.96 0.17
N SER A 4 28.96 -2.98 0.57
CA SER A 4 27.85 -2.81 -0.34
C SER A 4 28.05 -1.48 -1.06
N ALA A 5 28.26 -1.53 -2.38
CA ALA A 5 28.24 -0.34 -3.20
C ALA A 5 26.88 0.32 -3.01
N ALA A 6 26.86 1.53 -2.45
CA ALA A 6 25.70 2.39 -2.54
C ALA A 6 25.44 2.62 -4.03
N ASP A 7 24.24 2.35 -4.50
CA ASP A 7 23.81 2.81 -5.81
C ASP A 7 24.01 4.34 -5.84
N ALA A 8 24.49 4.89 -6.95
CA ALA A 8 24.89 6.30 -7.07
C ALA A 8 23.77 7.31 -6.70
N ASP A 9 22.58 6.82 -6.41
CA ASP A 9 21.36 7.58 -6.13
C ASP A 9 20.67 7.26 -4.78
N GLY A 10 21.37 6.64 -3.82
CA GLY A 10 20.89 6.59 -2.44
C GLY A 10 19.90 5.46 -2.10
N LEU A 11 19.91 4.35 -2.86
CA LEU A 11 19.25 3.09 -2.47
C LEU A 11 20.30 2.10 -1.97
N ARG A 12 20.03 1.45 -0.83
CA ARG A 12 20.93 0.44 -0.24
C ARG A 12 20.17 -0.82 0.09
N ALA A 13 20.79 -1.99 -0.12
CA ALA A 13 20.22 -3.26 0.31
C ALA A 13 19.97 -3.25 1.83
N TYR A 14 18.78 -3.67 2.24
CA TYR A 14 18.35 -3.72 3.63
C TYR A 14 18.05 -5.18 4.02
N PRO A 15 18.75 -5.75 5.02
CA PRO A 15 18.55 -7.14 5.43
C PRO A 15 17.24 -7.30 6.19
N THR A 16 16.50 -8.37 5.87
CA THR A 16 15.26 -8.74 6.55
C THR A 16 15.40 -10.11 7.23
N ALA A 17 14.61 -10.35 8.30
CA ALA A 17 14.68 -11.58 9.07
C ALA A 17 14.08 -12.79 8.33
N ASP A 18 13.14 -12.58 7.40
CA ASP A 18 12.56 -13.63 6.57
C ASP A 18 13.39 -13.93 5.30
N GLY A 19 14.51 -13.23 5.11
CA GLY A 19 15.40 -13.40 3.96
C GLY A 19 14.91 -12.75 2.67
N SER A 20 13.77 -12.07 2.69
CA SER A 20 13.26 -11.32 1.53
C SER A 20 14.16 -10.12 1.22
N PHE A 21 14.36 -9.81 -0.05
CA PHE A 21 15.14 -8.65 -0.49
C PHE A 21 14.38 -7.35 -0.14
N SER A 22 15.09 -6.38 0.42
CA SER A 22 14.55 -5.05 0.69
C SER A 22 15.62 -3.97 0.51
N LEU A 23 15.19 -2.72 0.50
CA LEU A 23 16.01 -1.53 0.30
C LEU A 23 15.78 -0.52 1.43
N GLU A 24 16.78 0.32 1.66
CA GLU A 24 16.69 1.56 2.42
C GLU A 24 16.90 2.74 1.47
N SER A 25 16.05 3.76 1.61
CA SER A 25 16.14 5.00 0.84
C SER A 25 16.84 6.10 1.63
N GLU A 26 17.96 6.60 1.13
CA GLU A 26 18.63 7.79 1.72
C GLU A 26 17.76 9.04 1.58
N ARG A 27 17.02 9.17 0.47
CA ARG A 27 16.13 10.31 0.21
C ARG A 27 15.07 10.46 1.28
N PHE A 28 14.44 9.34 1.70
CA PHE A 28 13.40 9.34 2.73
C PHE A 28 13.95 9.03 4.13
N GLY A 29 15.20 8.51 4.23
CA GLY A 29 15.82 8.10 5.48
C GLY A 29 15.05 6.99 6.19
N GLU A 30 14.49 6.05 5.43
CA GLU A 30 13.64 4.96 5.90
C GLU A 30 13.80 3.72 5.01
N ALA A 31 13.67 2.53 5.59
CA ALA A 31 13.62 1.29 4.84
C ALA A 31 12.23 1.09 4.21
N PHE A 32 12.17 0.43 3.04
CA PHE A 32 10.92 0.12 2.34
C PHE A 32 10.03 -0.83 3.15
N HIS A 33 10.62 -1.73 3.91
CA HIS A 33 9.89 -2.72 4.72
C HIS A 33 10.51 -2.80 6.12
N ASN A 34 9.74 -3.36 7.06
CA ASN A 34 10.26 -3.58 8.40
C ASN A 34 11.31 -4.72 8.43
N SER A 35 12.09 -4.79 9.50
CA SER A 35 13.15 -5.79 9.66
C SER A 35 12.65 -7.24 9.78
N ALA A 36 11.35 -7.46 10.03
CA ALA A 36 10.78 -8.81 10.15
C ALA A 36 10.61 -9.48 8.78
N GLY A 37 10.47 -8.70 7.69
CA GLY A 37 10.44 -9.22 6.35
C GLY A 37 9.40 -8.60 5.43
N ALA A 38 9.82 -8.31 4.20
CA ALA A 38 8.96 -7.70 3.18
C ALA A 38 7.80 -8.62 2.76
N LEU A 39 8.06 -9.90 2.55
CA LEU A 39 7.05 -10.87 2.15
C LEU A 39 6.02 -11.10 3.26
N ASN A 40 6.47 -11.27 4.50
CA ASN A 40 5.59 -11.44 5.65
C ASN A 40 4.70 -10.20 5.88
N GLU A 41 5.29 -9.01 5.72
CA GLU A 41 4.58 -7.74 5.83
C GLU A 41 3.50 -7.61 4.76
N ALA A 42 3.84 -7.82 3.48
CA ALA A 42 2.92 -7.73 2.36
C ALA A 42 1.73 -8.71 2.51
N ARG A 43 1.99 -9.96 2.89
CA ARG A 43 0.92 -10.95 3.13
C ARG A 43 0.01 -10.58 4.28
N ALA A 44 0.58 -10.16 5.41
CA ALA A 44 -0.21 -9.87 6.61
C ALA A 44 -1.03 -8.58 6.50
N LYS A 45 -0.49 -7.55 5.84
CA LYS A 45 -1.09 -6.21 5.80
C LYS A 45 -1.92 -5.94 4.54
N PHE A 46 -1.67 -6.67 3.45
CA PHE A 46 -2.33 -6.41 2.18
C PHE A 46 -3.08 -7.64 1.65
N SER A 47 -2.47 -8.80 1.46
CA SER A 47 -3.17 -9.95 0.89
C SER A 47 -4.23 -10.53 1.82
N ARG A 48 -3.87 -10.88 3.06
CA ARG A 48 -4.80 -11.51 4.01
C ARG A 48 -6.03 -10.64 4.29
N PRO A 49 -5.92 -9.33 4.62
CA PRO A 49 -7.10 -8.49 4.86
C PRO A 49 -7.85 -8.09 3.59
N ALA A 50 -7.30 -8.29 2.40
CA ALA A 50 -8.02 -8.14 1.14
C ALA A 50 -9.17 -9.15 1.00
N GLU A 51 -9.02 -10.35 1.61
CA GLU A 51 -10.03 -11.42 1.55
C GLU A 51 -10.40 -11.74 0.09
N LEU A 52 -9.39 -12.11 -0.69
CA LEU A 52 -9.50 -12.28 -2.14
C LEU A 52 -10.54 -13.34 -2.55
N ASN A 53 -10.83 -14.31 -1.66
CA ASN A 53 -11.86 -15.32 -1.87
C ASN A 53 -13.29 -14.77 -1.98
N ARG A 54 -13.51 -13.49 -1.67
CA ARG A 54 -14.80 -12.81 -1.91
C ARG A 54 -15.06 -12.49 -3.38
N PHE A 55 -14.05 -12.63 -4.25
CA PHE A 55 -14.17 -12.46 -5.70
C PHE A 55 -14.19 -13.82 -6.40
N CYS A 56 -15.08 -13.99 -7.35
CA CYS A 56 -15.14 -15.19 -8.19
C CYS A 56 -14.70 -14.87 -9.63
N SER A 57 -14.59 -15.90 -10.46
CA SER A 57 -14.16 -15.76 -11.85
C SER A 57 -15.08 -14.90 -12.75
N ALA A 58 -16.32 -14.68 -12.32
CA ALA A 58 -17.25 -13.78 -13.02
C ALA A 58 -17.03 -12.31 -12.67
N ASP A 59 -16.27 -12.02 -11.61
CA ASP A 59 -16.00 -10.66 -11.13
C ASP A 59 -14.83 -10.03 -11.86
N ARG A 60 -14.71 -8.71 -11.67
CA ARG A 60 -13.50 -7.95 -11.96
C ARG A 60 -12.96 -7.39 -10.67
N LEU A 61 -11.74 -7.77 -10.33
CA LEU A 61 -11.00 -7.21 -9.20
C LEU A 61 -10.23 -5.99 -9.67
N ARG A 62 -10.58 -4.81 -9.14
CA ARG A 62 -9.95 -3.52 -9.48
C ARG A 62 -9.07 -3.08 -8.33
N ILE A 63 -7.78 -2.89 -8.63
CA ILE A 63 -6.74 -2.61 -7.64
C ILE A 63 -6.08 -1.27 -7.97
N LEU A 64 -5.84 -0.45 -6.94
CA LEU A 64 -4.94 0.68 -6.96
C LEU A 64 -3.82 0.42 -5.96
N ASP A 65 -2.59 0.35 -6.45
CA ASP A 65 -1.39 0.20 -5.63
C ASP A 65 -0.64 1.53 -5.59
N VAL A 66 -0.64 2.17 -4.44
CA VAL A 66 -0.01 3.48 -4.21
C VAL A 66 1.33 3.28 -3.52
N CYS A 67 2.39 3.66 -4.21
CA CYS A 67 3.79 3.39 -3.89
C CYS A 67 4.11 1.90 -4.05
N VAL A 68 4.18 1.47 -5.32
CA VAL A 68 4.46 0.07 -5.71
C VAL A 68 5.79 -0.44 -5.15
N GLY A 69 6.79 0.45 -5.05
CA GLY A 69 8.10 0.15 -4.47
C GLY A 69 8.78 -1.04 -5.16
N LEU A 70 9.14 -2.06 -4.36
CA LEU A 70 9.73 -3.29 -4.87
C LEU A 70 8.71 -4.25 -5.53
N GLY A 71 7.39 -3.96 -5.45
CA GLY A 71 6.34 -4.76 -6.07
C GLY A 71 5.76 -5.88 -5.19
N TYR A 72 6.14 -6.00 -3.92
CA TYR A 72 5.67 -7.09 -3.04
C TYR A 72 4.14 -7.09 -2.87
N ASN A 73 3.53 -5.93 -2.68
CA ASN A 73 2.07 -5.85 -2.45
C ASN A 73 1.29 -6.31 -3.67
N THR A 74 1.66 -5.82 -4.86
CA THR A 74 1.10 -6.31 -6.13
C THR A 74 1.32 -7.81 -6.28
N ALA A 75 2.55 -8.30 -6.04
CA ALA A 75 2.90 -9.70 -6.22
C ALA A 75 2.09 -10.63 -5.31
N VAL A 76 1.98 -10.34 -4.00
CA VAL A 76 1.19 -11.20 -3.08
C VAL A 76 -0.30 -11.19 -3.41
N ILE A 77 -0.86 -10.07 -3.88
CA ILE A 77 -2.26 -10.04 -4.32
C ILE A 77 -2.46 -10.94 -5.56
N LEU A 78 -1.57 -10.87 -6.54
CA LEU A 78 -1.65 -11.69 -7.75
C LEU A 78 -1.38 -13.18 -7.46
N GLU A 79 -0.46 -13.48 -6.52
CA GLU A 79 -0.12 -14.83 -6.09
C GLU A 79 -1.27 -15.52 -5.35
N ASP A 80 -1.97 -14.77 -4.48
CA ASP A 80 -3.02 -15.27 -3.60
C ASP A 80 -4.44 -15.17 -4.22
N LEU A 81 -4.57 -14.90 -5.53
CA LEU A 81 -5.88 -14.93 -6.21
C LEU A 81 -6.53 -16.30 -6.09
N PRO A 82 -7.87 -16.38 -5.90
CA PRO A 82 -8.59 -17.65 -5.86
C PRO A 82 -8.54 -18.36 -7.21
N GLU A 83 -8.77 -19.68 -7.19
CA GLU A 83 -8.93 -20.51 -8.39
C GLU A 83 -10.40 -20.95 -8.54
N PRO A 84 -11.06 -20.60 -9.66
CA PRO A 84 -10.60 -19.78 -10.78
C PRO A 84 -10.56 -18.28 -10.44
N ALA A 85 -9.53 -17.58 -10.96
CA ALA A 85 -9.28 -16.19 -10.66
C ALA A 85 -10.29 -15.21 -11.29
N PRO A 86 -10.63 -14.08 -10.62
CA PRO A 86 -11.33 -12.97 -11.23
C PRO A 86 -10.47 -12.26 -12.29
N ALA A 87 -11.11 -11.55 -13.23
CA ALA A 87 -10.39 -10.66 -14.12
C ALA A 87 -9.76 -9.50 -13.31
N VAL A 88 -8.46 -9.26 -13.45
CA VAL A 88 -7.74 -8.20 -12.72
C VAL A 88 -7.60 -6.96 -13.58
N GLN A 89 -7.97 -5.79 -13.01
CA GLN A 89 -7.62 -4.48 -13.52
C GLN A 89 -6.80 -3.74 -12.46
N TRP A 90 -5.52 -3.56 -12.73
CA TRP A 90 -4.57 -2.98 -11.80
C TRP A 90 -4.08 -1.61 -12.26
N TRP A 91 -3.90 -0.70 -11.30
CA TRP A 91 -3.26 0.60 -11.47
C TRP A 91 -2.19 0.76 -10.40
N GLY A 92 -0.97 1.13 -10.82
CA GLY A 92 0.14 1.46 -9.93
C GLY A 92 0.48 2.94 -9.99
N LEU A 93 0.75 3.53 -8.83
CA LEU A 93 1.34 4.86 -8.71
C LEU A 93 2.70 4.73 -8.06
N GLU A 94 3.76 5.19 -8.73
CA GLU A 94 5.12 5.11 -8.19
C GLU A 94 5.97 6.29 -8.69
N LEU A 95 6.79 6.81 -7.79
CA LEU A 95 7.67 7.92 -8.08
C LEU A 95 8.96 7.47 -8.79
N ASP A 96 9.48 6.32 -8.40
CA ASP A 96 10.82 5.83 -8.75
C ASP A 96 10.79 4.39 -9.28
N ARG A 97 11.33 4.15 -10.46
CA ARG A 97 11.37 2.82 -11.10
C ARG A 97 12.37 1.88 -10.42
N ARG A 98 13.45 2.44 -9.89
CA ARG A 98 14.64 1.69 -9.45
C ARG A 98 14.36 0.64 -8.37
N PRO A 99 13.48 0.84 -7.38
CA PRO A 99 13.18 -0.22 -6.40
C PRO A 99 12.69 -1.51 -7.04
N LEU A 100 11.78 -1.42 -8.01
CA LEU A 100 11.29 -2.58 -8.75
C LEU A 100 12.37 -3.18 -9.66
N ASP A 101 13.14 -2.34 -10.36
CA ASP A 101 14.25 -2.78 -11.22
C ASP A 101 15.26 -3.61 -10.41
N LEU A 102 15.70 -3.08 -9.27
CA LEU A 102 16.64 -3.76 -8.37
C LEU A 102 16.06 -5.05 -7.78
N ALA A 103 14.77 -5.09 -7.46
CA ALA A 103 14.12 -6.30 -6.96
C ALA A 103 14.08 -7.41 -8.03
N LEU A 104 13.74 -7.06 -9.27
CA LEU A 104 13.68 -8.00 -10.38
C LEU A 104 15.07 -8.55 -10.80
N GLU A 105 16.16 -7.88 -10.44
CA GLU A 105 17.53 -8.38 -10.61
C GLU A 105 17.92 -9.43 -9.55
N GLN A 106 17.17 -9.53 -8.43
CA GLN A 106 17.52 -10.44 -7.33
C GLN A 106 16.89 -11.83 -7.52
N PRO A 107 17.70 -12.90 -7.62
CA PRO A 107 17.17 -14.26 -7.69
C PRO A 107 16.25 -14.60 -6.50
N THR A 108 16.63 -14.18 -5.29
CA THR A 108 15.83 -14.40 -4.06
C THR A 108 14.46 -13.73 -4.09
N PHE A 109 14.29 -12.62 -4.80
CA PHE A 109 12.99 -12.02 -5.04
C PHE A 109 12.20 -12.78 -6.10
N ARG A 110 12.86 -13.11 -7.23
CA ARG A 110 12.22 -13.80 -8.36
C ARG A 110 11.71 -15.19 -8.00
N ASP A 111 12.46 -15.92 -7.19
CA ASP A 111 12.14 -17.30 -6.76
C ASP A 111 10.90 -17.37 -5.82
N LEU A 112 10.40 -16.22 -5.36
CA LEU A 112 9.20 -16.15 -4.52
C LEU A 112 7.90 -16.30 -5.33
N TRP A 113 7.92 -16.04 -6.64
CA TRP A 113 6.70 -15.79 -7.42
C TRP A 113 6.49 -16.80 -8.53
N ARG A 114 5.22 -17.12 -8.81
CA ARG A 114 4.84 -17.86 -10.01
C ARG A 114 5.27 -17.10 -11.27
N ALA A 115 5.46 -17.85 -12.35
CA ALA A 115 5.92 -17.29 -13.62
C ALA A 115 4.98 -16.20 -14.19
N ASP A 116 3.66 -16.37 -14.05
CA ASP A 116 2.67 -15.38 -14.51
C ASP A 116 2.72 -14.08 -13.71
N VAL A 117 3.00 -14.15 -12.40
CA VAL A 117 3.21 -12.97 -11.54
C VAL A 117 4.48 -12.24 -11.95
N LEU A 118 5.59 -12.98 -12.14
CA LEU A 118 6.86 -12.39 -12.61
C LEU A 118 6.71 -11.66 -13.94
N VAL A 119 6.03 -12.28 -14.92
CA VAL A 119 5.78 -11.66 -16.24
C VAL A 119 5.04 -10.32 -16.09
N ARG A 120 4.09 -10.23 -15.15
CA ARG A 120 3.36 -8.97 -14.90
C ARG A 120 4.25 -7.91 -14.22
N LEU A 121 5.08 -8.30 -13.25
CA LEU A 121 6.06 -7.38 -12.64
C LEU A 121 7.08 -6.87 -13.66
N GLU A 122 7.62 -7.76 -14.51
CA GLU A 122 8.49 -7.39 -15.63
C GLU A 122 7.77 -6.49 -16.64
N GLY A 123 6.46 -6.70 -16.84
CA GLY A 123 5.62 -5.84 -17.65
C GLY A 123 5.50 -4.41 -17.10
N ILE A 124 5.41 -4.25 -15.77
CA ILE A 124 5.45 -2.93 -15.12
C ILE A 124 6.77 -2.23 -15.43
N GLN A 125 7.89 -2.94 -15.30
CA GLN A 125 9.23 -2.42 -15.55
C GLN A 125 9.42 -2.00 -17.01
N ALA A 126 9.09 -2.89 -17.94
CA ALA A 126 9.46 -2.74 -19.36
C ALA A 126 8.46 -1.95 -20.18
N ASN A 127 7.14 -1.99 -19.82
CA ASN A 127 6.06 -1.51 -20.67
C ASN A 127 5.05 -0.60 -19.92
N ASP A 128 5.37 -0.16 -18.70
CA ASP A 128 4.47 0.59 -17.83
C ASP A 128 3.14 -0.14 -17.57
N GLY A 129 3.19 -1.48 -17.48
CA GLY A 129 2.04 -2.34 -17.23
C GLY A 129 2.04 -3.64 -18.02
N TRP A 130 0.90 -4.31 -18.07
CA TRP A 130 0.72 -5.58 -18.80
C TRP A 130 -0.65 -5.68 -19.44
N SER A 131 -0.76 -6.55 -20.46
CA SER A 131 -2.03 -6.91 -21.08
C SER A 131 -2.00 -8.38 -21.45
N ASP A 132 -2.62 -9.21 -20.61
CA ASP A 132 -2.87 -10.64 -20.81
C ASP A 132 -4.36 -10.95 -20.53
N PRO A 133 -5.26 -10.69 -21.48
CA PRO A 133 -6.69 -10.78 -21.26
C PRO A 133 -7.12 -12.09 -20.57
N PRO A 134 -7.98 -12.01 -19.51
CA PRO A 134 -8.79 -10.86 -19.14
C PRO A 134 -8.11 -9.85 -18.17
N HIS A 135 -6.82 -10.00 -17.89
CA HIS A 135 -6.07 -9.16 -16.95
C HIS A 135 -5.43 -7.97 -17.66
N VAL A 136 -5.37 -6.81 -16.99
CA VAL A 136 -4.70 -5.61 -17.49
C VAL A 136 -4.12 -4.80 -16.33
N GLY A 137 -2.93 -4.24 -16.52
CA GLY A 137 -2.25 -3.37 -15.56
C GLY A 137 -1.74 -2.09 -16.22
N TYR A 138 -1.83 -0.98 -15.49
CA TYR A 138 -1.36 0.35 -15.91
C TYR A 138 -0.50 0.96 -14.81
N GLN A 139 0.75 1.26 -15.12
CA GLN A 139 1.66 1.97 -14.22
C GLN A 139 1.70 3.45 -14.57
N LEU A 140 1.54 4.30 -13.57
CA LEU A 140 1.69 5.75 -13.69
C LEU A 140 2.89 6.19 -12.85
N TRP A 141 3.93 6.65 -13.53
CA TRP A 141 5.14 7.16 -12.89
C TRP A 141 5.02 8.64 -12.54
N GLY A 142 5.56 9.03 -11.41
CA GLY A 142 5.61 10.40 -10.90
C GLY A 142 4.96 10.57 -9.53
N ASP A 143 4.79 11.82 -9.12
CA ASP A 143 4.12 12.17 -7.85
C ASP A 143 2.69 11.62 -7.84
N ALA A 144 2.37 10.79 -6.85
CA ALA A 144 1.07 10.13 -6.75
C ALA A 144 -0.11 11.11 -6.65
N ARG A 145 0.10 12.35 -6.13
CA ARG A 145 -0.93 13.40 -6.07
C ARG A 145 -1.40 13.80 -7.47
N THR A 146 -0.45 13.97 -8.39
CA THR A 146 -0.76 14.30 -9.80
C THR A 146 -1.11 13.08 -10.62
N ALA A 147 -0.47 11.93 -10.36
CA ALA A 147 -0.73 10.68 -11.07
C ALA A 147 -2.16 10.16 -10.82
N LEU A 148 -2.69 10.32 -9.60
CA LEU A 148 -4.07 9.95 -9.26
C LEU A 148 -5.10 10.68 -10.13
N ALA A 149 -4.85 11.93 -10.48
CA ALA A 149 -5.74 12.71 -11.35
C ALA A 149 -5.73 12.23 -12.82
N ARG A 150 -4.74 11.44 -13.24
CA ARG A 150 -4.67 10.85 -14.59
C ARG A 150 -5.55 9.60 -14.74
N ILE A 151 -5.96 8.99 -13.63
CA ILE A 151 -6.92 7.87 -13.63
C ILE A 151 -8.31 8.43 -13.92
N PRO A 152 -9.10 7.83 -14.83
CA PRO A 152 -10.45 8.30 -15.13
C PRO A 152 -11.31 8.49 -13.88
N ASP A 153 -12.07 9.58 -13.78
CA ASP A 153 -12.83 9.93 -12.58
C ASP A 153 -13.89 8.89 -12.19
N GLN A 154 -14.46 8.18 -13.16
CA GLN A 154 -15.42 7.10 -12.94
C GLN A 154 -14.79 5.79 -12.46
N GLN A 155 -13.46 5.65 -12.53
CA GLN A 155 -12.77 4.44 -12.09
C GLN A 155 -12.95 4.27 -10.57
N ARG A 156 -13.42 3.08 -10.16
CA ARG A 156 -13.56 2.68 -8.77
C ARG A 156 -12.73 1.44 -8.51
N PHE A 157 -12.26 1.30 -7.27
CA PHE A 157 -11.36 0.22 -6.85
C PHE A 157 -12.00 -0.62 -5.75
N ASP A 158 -11.83 -1.92 -5.85
CA ASP A 158 -12.23 -2.88 -4.83
C ASP A 158 -11.17 -2.97 -3.73
N LEU A 159 -9.90 -2.73 -4.11
CA LEU A 159 -8.76 -2.65 -3.21
C LEU A 159 -7.92 -1.41 -3.55
N ILE A 160 -7.53 -0.66 -2.51
CA ILE A 160 -6.49 0.37 -2.56
C ILE A 160 -5.42 -0.05 -1.56
N LEU A 161 -4.18 -0.23 -2.03
CA LEU A 161 -3.02 -0.52 -1.22
C LEU A 161 -2.26 0.79 -1.02
N GLN A 162 -2.23 1.33 0.20
CA GLN A 162 -1.57 2.59 0.53
C GLN A 162 -0.31 2.31 1.33
N ASP A 163 0.85 2.32 0.67
CA ASP A 163 2.12 1.88 1.24
C ASP A 163 3.27 2.88 1.04
N ALA A 164 2.96 4.18 1.16
CA ALA A 164 3.97 5.22 1.13
C ALA A 164 4.89 5.17 2.36
N PHE A 165 6.10 5.71 2.28
CA PHE A 165 6.95 5.95 3.44
C PHE A 165 6.19 6.65 4.57
N SER A 166 6.66 6.52 5.81
CA SER A 166 5.90 6.96 6.98
C SER A 166 5.41 8.42 6.88
N PRO A 167 4.32 8.79 7.57
CA PRO A 167 3.76 10.14 7.53
C PRO A 167 4.73 11.25 7.95
N GLN A 168 5.83 10.91 8.62
CA GLN A 168 6.89 11.86 8.97
C GLN A 168 7.93 12.03 7.85
N ARG A 169 8.03 11.08 6.94
CA ARG A 169 9.01 11.05 5.84
C ARG A 169 8.39 11.42 4.49
N CYS A 170 7.13 11.08 4.29
CA CYS A 170 6.38 11.36 3.07
C CYS A 170 4.97 11.87 3.42
N PRO A 171 4.83 13.02 4.15
CA PRO A 171 3.54 13.50 4.61
C PRO A 171 2.56 13.82 3.49
N GLU A 172 3.04 14.05 2.27
CA GLU A 172 2.26 14.39 1.08
C GLU A 172 1.18 13.35 0.78
N LEU A 173 1.53 12.07 0.93
CA LEU A 173 0.64 10.95 0.61
C LEU A 173 -0.21 10.51 1.83
N TRP A 174 -0.15 11.26 2.93
CA TRP A 174 -0.93 11.04 4.14
C TRP A 174 -1.80 12.24 4.52
N THR A 175 -1.86 13.24 3.64
CA THR A 175 -2.71 14.41 3.84
C THR A 175 -4.19 14.01 3.80
N GLU A 176 -5.01 14.78 4.53
CA GLU A 176 -6.45 14.55 4.56
C GLU A 176 -7.06 14.62 3.16
N GLU A 177 -6.55 15.53 2.33
CA GLU A 177 -6.99 15.74 0.97
C GLU A 177 -6.65 14.54 0.06
N PHE A 178 -5.42 14.03 0.13
CA PHE A 178 -5.01 12.86 -0.64
C PHE A 178 -5.77 11.61 -0.21
N LEU A 179 -5.90 11.37 1.10
CA LEU A 179 -6.66 10.24 1.63
C LEU A 179 -8.16 10.32 1.29
N ALA A 180 -8.74 11.52 1.27
CA ALA A 180 -10.12 11.73 0.80
C ALA A 180 -10.25 11.41 -0.70
N GLY A 181 -9.27 11.81 -1.50
CA GLY A 181 -9.19 11.46 -2.93
C GLY A 181 -9.15 9.96 -3.18
N LEU A 182 -8.34 9.22 -2.41
CA LEU A 182 -8.31 7.75 -2.46
C LEU A 182 -9.66 7.15 -2.02
N SER A 183 -10.23 7.65 -0.91
CA SER A 183 -11.50 7.16 -0.36
C SER A 183 -12.65 7.33 -1.35
N ALA A 184 -12.71 8.46 -2.07
CA ALA A 184 -13.72 8.74 -3.09
C ALA A 184 -13.63 7.78 -4.29
N ARG A 185 -12.49 7.12 -4.50
CA ARG A 185 -12.28 6.13 -5.56
C ARG A 185 -12.56 4.69 -5.15
N LEU A 186 -12.92 4.43 -3.89
CA LEU A 186 -13.35 3.08 -3.47
C LEU A 186 -14.72 2.75 -4.05
N ALA A 187 -14.88 1.51 -4.49
CA ALA A 187 -16.18 0.92 -4.81
C ALA A 187 -16.98 0.68 -3.51
N PRO A 188 -18.32 0.56 -3.56
CA PRO A 188 -19.11 0.11 -2.42
C PRO A 188 -18.54 -1.21 -1.86
N GLY A 189 -18.23 -1.27 -0.54
CA GLY A 189 -17.55 -2.42 0.08
C GLY A 189 -16.07 -2.57 -0.27
N GLY A 190 -15.49 -1.62 -1.01
CA GLY A 190 -14.06 -1.58 -1.30
C GLY A 190 -13.24 -1.31 -0.04
N ARG A 191 -11.98 -1.75 -0.04
CA ARG A 191 -11.07 -1.69 1.10
C ARG A 191 -9.81 -0.88 0.76
N LEU A 192 -9.46 0.07 1.63
CA LEU A 192 -8.14 0.68 1.65
C LEU A 192 -7.32 0.01 2.76
N LEU A 193 -6.18 -0.53 2.40
CA LEU A 193 -5.26 -1.26 3.28
C LEU A 193 -3.97 -0.47 3.41
N THR A 194 -3.47 -0.34 4.65
CA THR A 194 -2.19 0.33 4.92
C THR A 194 -1.55 -0.20 6.19
N TYR A 195 -0.22 -0.21 6.22
CA TYR A 195 0.53 -0.50 7.44
C TYR A 195 0.40 0.61 8.51
N SER A 196 -0.03 1.81 8.11
CA SER A 196 -0.10 2.94 9.03
C SER A 196 -1.19 2.75 10.09
N ARG A 197 -0.80 2.94 11.35
CA ARG A 197 -1.70 3.00 12.52
C ARG A 197 -1.79 4.41 13.13
N SER A 198 -1.31 5.40 12.39
CA SER A 198 -1.32 6.79 12.82
C SER A 198 -2.75 7.28 13.09
N ALA A 199 -2.98 7.90 14.26
CA ALA A 199 -4.27 8.48 14.59
C ALA A 199 -4.69 9.57 13.57
N ALA A 200 -3.74 10.34 13.04
CA ALA A 200 -4.01 11.34 12.00
C ALA A 200 -4.54 10.71 10.72
N VAL A 201 -3.91 9.61 10.26
CA VAL A 201 -4.34 8.86 9.06
C VAL A 201 -5.72 8.26 9.28
N ARG A 202 -5.92 7.54 10.40
CA ARG A 202 -7.20 6.92 10.75
C ARG A 202 -8.32 7.94 10.84
N ALA A 203 -8.10 9.06 11.53
CA ALA A 203 -9.10 10.11 11.67
C ALA A 203 -9.45 10.75 10.32
N SER A 204 -8.48 10.93 9.41
CA SER A 204 -8.73 11.42 8.05
C SER A 204 -9.58 10.45 7.23
N LEU A 205 -9.26 9.14 7.28
CA LEU A 205 -10.08 8.12 6.62
C LEU A 205 -11.49 8.03 7.21
N GLN A 206 -11.65 8.18 8.53
CA GLN A 206 -12.96 8.21 9.19
C GLN A 206 -13.78 9.44 8.76
N ARG A 207 -13.15 10.64 8.69
CA ARG A 207 -13.82 11.86 8.18
C ARG A 207 -14.19 11.74 6.70
N ALA A 208 -13.45 10.96 5.92
CA ALA A 208 -13.82 10.60 4.55
C ALA A 208 -14.99 9.60 4.46
N GLY A 209 -15.56 9.18 5.58
CA GLY A 209 -16.73 8.30 5.64
C GLY A 209 -16.45 6.81 5.70
N LEU A 210 -15.17 6.39 5.84
CA LEU A 210 -14.81 4.99 5.89
C LEU A 210 -14.96 4.38 7.28
N GLN A 211 -15.34 3.11 7.34
CA GLN A 211 -15.35 2.31 8.56
C GLN A 211 -13.95 1.72 8.80
N LEU A 212 -13.43 1.88 10.03
CA LEU A 212 -12.06 1.53 10.37
C LEU A 212 -11.94 0.21 11.13
N TYR A 213 -10.88 -0.54 10.79
CA TYR A 213 -10.47 -1.77 11.44
C TYR A 213 -8.96 -1.76 11.67
N SER A 214 -8.52 -2.45 12.74
CA SER A 214 -7.12 -2.72 13.02
C SER A 214 -6.66 -3.97 12.31
N LEU A 215 -5.52 -3.92 11.59
CA LEU A 215 -4.87 -5.12 11.07
C LEU A 215 -4.21 -5.92 12.18
N LEU A 216 -4.29 -7.24 12.06
CA LEU A 216 -3.62 -8.17 12.97
C LEU A 216 -2.10 -8.18 12.72
N PRO A 217 -1.28 -8.46 13.74
CA PRO A 217 0.17 -8.50 13.61
C PRO A 217 0.64 -9.51 12.55
N ALA A 218 1.69 -9.13 11.81
CA ALA A 218 2.45 -10.03 10.97
C ALA A 218 3.27 -11.02 11.83
N PRO A 219 3.70 -12.16 11.29
CA PRO A 219 4.67 -13.02 11.95
C PRO A 219 5.92 -12.22 12.36
N GLY A 220 6.35 -12.37 13.62
CA GLY A 220 7.48 -11.62 14.19
C GLY A 220 7.14 -10.24 14.77
N GLU A 221 5.93 -9.71 14.53
CA GLU A 221 5.47 -8.48 15.17
C GLU A 221 4.89 -8.76 16.57
N ARG A 222 4.82 -7.70 17.39
CA ARG A 222 4.32 -7.82 18.79
C ARG A 222 2.83 -8.18 18.81
N VAL A 223 2.52 -9.33 19.39
CA VAL A 223 1.14 -9.79 19.60
C VAL A 223 0.34 -8.79 20.44
N GLY A 224 -0.94 -8.58 20.09
CA GLY A 224 -1.86 -7.68 20.77
C GLY A 224 -1.79 -6.21 20.33
N TRP A 225 -0.86 -5.86 19.45
CA TRP A 225 -0.76 -4.53 18.85
C TRP A 225 -1.37 -4.51 17.44
N SER A 226 -1.82 -3.34 17.01
CA SER A 226 -2.22 -3.14 15.61
C SER A 226 -0.99 -3.19 14.70
N SER A 227 -1.14 -3.83 13.56
CA SER A 227 -0.12 -3.87 12.50
C SER A 227 -0.39 -2.88 11.36
N GLY A 228 -1.54 -2.21 11.39
CA GLY A 228 -1.96 -1.28 10.35
C GLY A 228 -3.44 -0.95 10.43
N THR A 229 -3.98 -0.48 9.33
CA THR A 229 -5.39 -0.08 9.22
C THR A 229 -6.02 -0.66 7.95
N MET A 230 -7.19 -1.24 8.09
CA MET A 230 -8.13 -1.45 7.00
C MET A 230 -9.27 -0.43 7.13
N ALA A 231 -9.55 0.30 6.06
CA ALA A 231 -10.66 1.23 5.98
C ALA A 231 -11.61 0.77 4.86
N VAL A 232 -12.90 0.66 5.16
CA VAL A 232 -13.91 0.04 4.28
C VAL A 232 -14.94 1.07 3.87
N GLN A 233 -15.19 1.16 2.56
CA GLN A 233 -16.28 1.98 2.02
C GLN A 233 -17.63 1.33 2.37
N PRO A 234 -18.58 2.06 2.97
CA PRO A 234 -19.93 1.56 3.20
C PRO A 234 -20.60 1.04 1.91
N GLY A 235 -21.58 0.13 2.06
CA GLY A 235 -22.35 -0.41 0.94
C GLY A 235 -21.98 -1.82 0.50
N GLY A 236 -21.08 -2.49 1.23
CA GLY A 236 -20.75 -3.90 1.07
C GLY A 236 -20.82 -4.67 2.40
N SER A 237 -20.75 -5.99 2.35
CA SER A 237 -20.65 -6.82 3.55
C SER A 237 -19.20 -6.87 4.03
N CYS A 238 -18.97 -6.46 5.29
CA CYS A 238 -17.71 -6.66 5.98
C CYS A 238 -18.02 -7.12 7.40
N THR A 239 -17.46 -8.25 7.80
CA THR A 239 -17.61 -8.75 9.17
C THR A 239 -16.81 -7.89 10.15
N ALA A 240 -17.25 -7.81 11.41
CA ALA A 240 -16.53 -7.06 12.43
C ALA A 240 -15.11 -7.59 12.65
N GLU A 241 -14.91 -8.90 12.50
CA GLU A 241 -13.59 -9.56 12.58
C GLU A 241 -13.42 -10.49 11.38
N GLY A 242 -12.18 -10.66 10.95
CA GLY A 242 -11.83 -11.49 9.81
C GLY A 242 -10.39 -12.03 9.89
N PRO A 243 -9.92 -12.70 8.84
CA PRO A 243 -8.64 -13.41 8.86
C PRO A 243 -7.44 -12.51 9.08
N GLY A 244 -7.57 -11.19 8.87
CA GLY A 244 -6.47 -10.23 9.01
C GLY A 244 -6.84 -8.94 9.76
N TRP A 245 -8.05 -8.83 10.33
CA TRP A 245 -8.52 -7.61 10.99
C TRP A 245 -9.42 -7.88 12.19
N ARG A 246 -9.54 -6.87 13.04
CA ARG A 246 -10.48 -6.76 14.17
C ARG A 246 -11.00 -5.33 14.31
N PRO A 247 -12.04 -5.08 15.10
CA PRO A 247 -12.43 -3.71 15.46
C PRO A 247 -11.27 -2.96 16.11
N LEU A 248 -11.28 -1.63 16.00
CA LEU A 248 -10.37 -0.80 16.79
C LEU A 248 -10.61 -1.06 18.28
N SER A 249 -9.55 -1.20 19.07
CA SER A 249 -9.64 -1.27 20.52
C SER A 249 -10.12 0.08 21.11
N PRO A 250 -10.63 0.10 22.36
CA PRO A 250 -11.00 1.35 23.03
C PRO A 250 -9.89 2.39 23.02
N MET A 251 -8.65 1.99 23.28
CA MET A 251 -7.48 2.88 23.25
C MET A 251 -7.20 3.43 21.85
N GLU A 252 -7.34 2.62 20.80
CA GLU A 252 -7.20 3.07 19.42
C GLU A 252 -8.29 4.07 19.04
N MET A 253 -9.52 3.84 19.51
CA MET A 253 -10.64 4.79 19.35
C MET A 253 -10.40 6.10 20.08
N GLU A 254 -9.94 6.06 21.33
CA GLU A 254 -9.61 7.27 22.10
C GLU A 254 -8.53 8.12 21.42
N HIS A 255 -7.53 7.50 20.81
CA HIS A 255 -6.47 8.21 20.08
C HIS A 255 -7.02 9.08 18.95
N LEU A 256 -8.17 8.74 18.34
CA LEU A 256 -8.79 9.53 17.27
C LEU A 256 -9.34 10.89 17.75
N PHE A 257 -9.48 11.08 19.07
CA PHE A 257 -9.93 12.32 19.69
C PHE A 257 -8.80 13.12 20.37
N THR A 258 -7.55 12.69 20.20
CA THR A 258 -6.38 13.37 20.78
C THR A 258 -5.71 14.30 19.75
N ARG A 259 -4.74 15.08 20.20
CA ARG A 259 -3.87 15.90 19.32
C ARG A 259 -3.10 15.04 18.30
N ALA A 260 -2.91 13.73 18.55
CA ALA A 260 -2.30 12.83 17.59
C ALA A 260 -3.13 12.66 16.30
N ALA A 261 -4.44 12.92 16.36
CA ALA A 261 -5.38 12.82 15.24
C ALA A 261 -5.46 14.10 14.37
N VAL A 262 -4.71 15.16 14.70
CA VAL A 262 -4.60 16.36 13.85
C VAL A 262 -4.07 15.92 12.47
N PRO A 263 -4.78 16.23 11.37
CA PRO A 263 -4.43 15.74 10.04
C PRO A 263 -3.17 16.42 9.50
N PHE A 264 -2.52 15.77 8.55
CA PHE A 264 -1.63 16.42 7.61
C PHE A 264 -2.50 17.14 6.58
N ARG A 265 -2.10 18.35 6.15
CA ARG A 265 -2.92 19.18 5.26
C ARG A 265 -2.13 19.69 4.07
N ASP A 266 -2.69 19.48 2.89
CA ASP A 266 -2.19 19.97 1.61
C ASP A 266 -3.39 20.30 0.68
N PRO A 267 -4.11 21.40 0.94
CA PRO A 267 -5.35 21.72 0.22
C PRO A 267 -5.18 21.85 -1.30
N ASP A 268 -4.00 22.32 -1.72
CA ASP A 268 -3.71 22.59 -3.14
C ASP A 268 -2.98 21.43 -3.83
N GLY A 269 -2.52 20.41 -3.07
CA GLY A 269 -1.79 19.26 -3.60
C GLY A 269 -0.34 19.55 -4.03
N GLU A 270 0.23 20.71 -3.63
CA GLU A 270 1.53 21.20 -4.10
C GLU A 270 2.54 21.44 -2.97
N ALA A 271 2.10 21.34 -1.71
CA ALA A 271 2.96 21.65 -0.57
C ALA A 271 4.11 20.64 -0.43
N SER A 272 5.27 21.12 -0.02
CA SER A 272 6.42 20.31 0.34
C SER A 272 6.21 19.59 1.68
N SER A 273 6.99 18.52 1.94
CA SER A 273 6.99 17.81 3.22
C SER A 273 7.17 18.76 4.40
N SER A 274 8.10 19.72 4.32
CA SER A 274 8.38 20.66 5.39
C SER A 274 7.19 21.59 5.69
N GLU A 275 6.49 22.06 4.68
CA GLU A 275 5.30 22.90 4.83
C GLU A 275 4.14 22.11 5.47
N ILE A 276 3.87 20.89 5.01
CA ILE A 276 2.83 20.03 5.57
C ILE A 276 3.12 19.74 7.05
N LEU A 277 4.36 19.39 7.38
CA LEU A 277 4.76 19.11 8.77
C LEU A 277 4.69 20.37 9.65
N SER A 278 5.01 21.56 9.11
CA SER A 278 4.91 22.81 9.86
C SER A 278 3.46 23.19 10.16
N ARG A 279 2.56 23.06 9.19
CA ARG A 279 1.12 23.30 9.36
C ARG A 279 0.50 22.43 10.46
N ARG A 280 1.00 21.22 10.66
CA ARG A 280 0.50 20.29 11.69
C ARG A 280 0.96 20.66 13.11
N ARG A 281 2.03 21.46 13.26
CA ARG A 281 2.56 21.87 14.58
C ARG A 281 1.85 23.09 15.17
N LEU A 282 1.12 23.83 14.34
CA LEU A 282 0.30 24.98 14.72
C LEU A 282 -1.06 24.53 15.29
#